data_4a3ecc0dd56e821d1ee41676e04ac844
#
_entry.id   4a3ecc0dd56e821d1ee41676e04ac844
#
_cell.length_a   1.000
_cell.length_b   1.000
_cell.length_c   1.000
_cell.angle_alpha   90.00
_cell.angle_beta   90.00
_cell.angle_gamma   90.00
#
_symmetry.space_group_name_H-M   'P 1'
#
loop_
_entity.id
_entity.type
_entity.pdbx_description
1 polymer ?
#
loop_
_entity_poly.entity_id
_entity_poly.type
_entity_poly.pdbx_seq_one_letter_code
_entity_poly.pdbx_strand_id
1 'polypeptide(L)'
;VSQNERERLSAVVTSYGEAYAPFDAKMRDYMMRAFEPHFRDGACLQVGCAHGDQTSLLLDRFGQVTVVEGAPEFIASTRARVGDRARFVESLIEDYETDERYETILFAHVLEHVVDPVAAIRKLRSLLTPTGRLFLVVPNAEAASRRIAVKMGALTHLEALSPDDVAAGHRRVYRLDTLCRDTLEAGMTVVHTGGIFFKPLANFQFNQLMDGPLVSEAFMEGCYQLGFEHPTFCASIYVVAERG
;
A
#
# COMPACT_ATOMS: atom_id res chain seq x y z
N VAL A 1 5.46 -12.38 17.63
CA VAL A 1 6.15 -11.17 17.16
C VAL A 1 6.34 -10.22 18.32
N SER A 2 7.52 -9.69 18.47
CA SER A 2 8.02 -9.13 19.71
C SER A 2 7.44 -7.76 20.05
N GLN A 3 7.41 -7.43 21.35
CA GLN A 3 7.21 -6.09 21.90
C GLN A 3 8.03 -5.01 21.14
N ASN A 4 9.20 -5.36 20.63
CA ASN A 4 10.09 -4.52 19.82
C ASN A 4 9.45 -4.07 18.48
N GLU A 5 8.61 -4.89 17.82
CA GLU A 5 7.96 -4.50 16.56
C GLU A 5 6.80 -3.52 16.80
N ARG A 6 6.06 -3.67 17.88
CA ARG A 6 5.00 -2.72 18.28
C ARG A 6 5.59 -1.36 18.68
N GLU A 7 6.69 -1.35 19.43
CA GLU A 7 7.43 -0.12 19.77
C GLU A 7 7.95 0.59 18.52
N ARG A 8 8.44 -0.18 17.51
CA ARG A 8 8.86 0.37 16.22
C ARG A 8 7.68 0.99 15.46
N LEU A 9 6.52 0.33 15.43
CA LEU A 9 5.32 0.87 14.79
C LEU A 9 4.85 2.18 15.44
N SER A 10 4.81 2.24 16.78
CA SER A 10 4.46 3.49 17.47
C SER A 10 5.44 4.63 17.17
N ALA A 11 6.73 4.35 17.00
CA ALA A 11 7.69 5.36 16.58
C ALA A 11 7.44 5.84 15.13
N VAL A 12 7.02 4.93 14.24
CA VAL A 12 6.67 5.25 12.84
C VAL A 12 5.41 6.13 12.78
N VAL A 13 4.40 5.91 13.63
CA VAL A 13 3.19 6.74 13.69
C VAL A 13 3.53 8.23 13.78
N THR A 14 4.52 8.58 14.60
CA THR A 14 4.95 9.98 14.77
C THR A 14 5.49 10.60 13.48
N SER A 15 6.09 9.80 12.58
CA SER A 15 6.64 10.26 11.32
C SER A 15 5.59 10.49 10.22
N TYR A 16 4.41 9.87 10.35
CA TYR A 16 3.32 9.99 9.37
C TYR A 16 2.50 11.29 9.50
N GLY A 17 2.72 12.08 10.58
CA GLY A 17 1.91 13.28 10.85
C GLY A 17 0.46 12.97 11.22
N GLU A 18 -0.40 14.00 11.19
CA GLU A 18 -1.82 13.86 11.58
C GLU A 18 -2.74 13.45 10.42
N ALA A 19 -2.30 13.59 9.17
CA ALA A 19 -3.04 13.24 7.97
C ALA A 19 -2.08 13.02 6.79
N TYR A 20 -2.55 12.32 5.76
CA TYR A 20 -1.81 12.23 4.52
C TYR A 20 -1.67 13.61 3.85
N ALA A 21 -0.50 13.86 3.27
CA ALA A 21 -0.31 14.97 2.35
C ALA A 21 -1.21 14.82 1.10
N PRO A 22 -1.57 15.92 0.42
CA PRO A 22 -2.54 15.91 -0.71
C PRO A 22 -2.19 14.89 -1.80
N PHE A 23 -0.91 14.75 -2.14
CA PHE A 23 -0.48 13.78 -3.14
C PHE A 23 -0.76 12.33 -2.70
N ASP A 24 -0.47 11.99 -1.45
CA ASP A 24 -0.66 10.63 -0.94
C ASP A 24 -2.15 10.28 -0.84
N ALA A 25 -3.02 11.23 -0.48
CA ALA A 25 -4.47 11.05 -0.51
C ALA A 25 -4.96 10.75 -1.93
N LYS A 26 -4.49 11.52 -2.94
CA LYS A 26 -4.84 11.31 -4.35
C LYS A 26 -4.39 9.95 -4.87
N MET A 27 -3.23 9.45 -4.39
CA MET A 27 -2.75 8.10 -4.74
C MET A 27 -3.71 7.00 -4.28
N ARG A 28 -4.45 7.18 -3.18
CA ARG A 28 -5.45 6.21 -2.71
C ARG A 28 -6.64 6.12 -3.68
N ASP A 29 -7.11 7.24 -4.22
CA ASP A 29 -8.16 7.25 -5.25
C ASP A 29 -7.72 6.51 -6.51
N TYR A 30 -6.52 6.80 -7.03
CA TYR A 30 -5.97 6.10 -8.19
C TYR A 30 -5.76 4.61 -7.95
N MET A 31 -5.36 4.23 -6.74
CA MET A 31 -5.22 2.84 -6.33
C MET A 31 -6.57 2.11 -6.41
N MET A 32 -7.64 2.69 -5.85
CA MET A 32 -8.99 2.10 -5.93
C MET A 32 -9.46 1.95 -7.37
N ARG A 33 -9.26 2.98 -8.21
CA ARG A 33 -9.60 2.93 -9.64
C ARG A 33 -8.85 1.82 -10.39
N ALA A 34 -7.56 1.63 -10.10
CA ALA A 34 -6.75 0.56 -10.69
C ALA A 34 -7.22 -0.84 -10.27
N PHE A 35 -7.77 -0.97 -9.05
CA PHE A 35 -8.19 -2.27 -8.51
C PHE A 35 -9.63 -2.64 -8.83
N GLU A 36 -10.50 -1.68 -9.11
CA GLU A 36 -11.93 -1.89 -9.32
C GLU A 36 -12.24 -3.06 -10.28
N PRO A 37 -11.56 -3.21 -11.44
CA PRO A 37 -11.82 -4.35 -12.34
C PRO A 37 -11.43 -5.71 -11.77
N HIS A 38 -10.66 -5.72 -10.69
CA HIS A 38 -10.08 -6.93 -10.10
C HIS A 38 -10.69 -7.31 -8.77
N PHE A 39 -11.46 -6.44 -8.12
CA PHE A 39 -12.11 -6.75 -6.85
C PHE A 39 -13.06 -7.94 -6.95
N ARG A 40 -13.17 -8.69 -5.86
CA ARG A 40 -14.19 -9.72 -5.64
C ARG A 40 -15.19 -9.20 -4.62
N ASP A 41 -16.48 -9.29 -4.95
CA ASP A 41 -17.53 -8.91 -4.01
C ASP A 41 -17.58 -9.91 -2.85
N GLY A 42 -17.89 -9.39 -1.66
CA GLY A 42 -17.96 -10.17 -0.42
C GLY A 42 -17.15 -9.57 0.71
N ALA A 43 -16.67 -10.40 1.63
CA ALA A 43 -15.92 -9.94 2.80
C ALA A 43 -14.56 -9.34 2.40
N CYS A 44 -14.30 -8.15 2.90
CA CYS A 44 -13.07 -7.40 2.64
C CYS A 44 -12.22 -7.29 3.90
N LEU A 45 -10.92 -7.61 3.77
CA LEU A 45 -9.90 -7.38 4.79
C LEU A 45 -8.94 -6.32 4.31
N GLN A 46 -8.72 -5.30 5.13
CA GLN A 46 -7.61 -4.36 5.00
C GLN A 46 -6.58 -4.63 6.08
N VAL A 47 -5.30 -4.72 5.70
CA VAL A 47 -4.19 -4.79 6.65
C VAL A 47 -3.37 -3.52 6.55
N GLY A 48 -3.25 -2.81 7.69
CA GLY A 48 -2.69 -1.47 7.74
C GLY A 48 -3.70 -0.40 7.31
N CYS A 49 -4.05 0.52 8.19
CA CYS A 49 -5.06 1.54 7.90
C CYS A 49 -4.53 2.98 7.94
N ALA A 50 -3.41 3.23 8.62
CA ALA A 50 -2.87 4.56 8.84
C ALA A 50 -3.97 5.57 9.25
N HIS A 51 -4.23 6.62 8.45
CA HIS A 51 -5.21 7.66 8.77
C HIS A 51 -6.63 7.39 8.22
N GLY A 52 -6.87 6.21 7.64
CA GLY A 52 -8.21 5.76 7.24
C GLY A 52 -8.70 6.25 5.87
N ASP A 53 -7.89 6.95 5.07
CA ASP A 53 -8.28 7.37 3.72
C ASP A 53 -8.64 6.16 2.85
N GLN A 54 -7.77 5.16 2.81
CA GLN A 54 -8.03 3.91 2.08
C GLN A 54 -9.22 3.13 2.69
N THR A 55 -9.35 3.13 4.02
CA THR A 55 -10.46 2.46 4.71
C THR A 55 -11.80 3.08 4.30
N SER A 56 -11.88 4.41 4.22
CA SER A 56 -13.10 5.11 3.77
C SER A 56 -13.52 4.66 2.38
N LEU A 57 -12.58 4.65 1.42
CA LEU A 57 -12.83 4.23 0.04
C LEU A 57 -13.26 2.75 -0.05
N LEU A 58 -12.64 1.87 0.74
CA LEU A 58 -13.04 0.46 0.81
C LEU A 58 -14.45 0.30 1.40
N LEU A 59 -14.81 1.08 2.42
CA LEU A 59 -16.15 1.07 3.00
C LEU A 59 -17.22 1.54 2.01
N ASP A 60 -16.89 2.53 1.18
CA ASP A 60 -17.81 3.00 0.13
C ASP A 60 -18.02 1.93 -0.96
N ARG A 61 -16.99 1.10 -1.22
CA ARG A 61 -17.06 0.00 -2.20
C ARG A 61 -17.70 -1.29 -1.63
N PHE A 62 -17.36 -1.69 -0.41
CA PHE A 62 -17.75 -3.00 0.16
C PHE A 62 -18.82 -2.90 1.26
N GLY A 63 -19.13 -1.71 1.74
CA GLY A 63 -20.07 -1.48 2.84
C GLY A 63 -19.52 -1.84 4.22
N GLN A 64 -18.86 -2.98 4.37
CA GLN A 64 -18.20 -3.44 5.58
C GLN A 64 -16.77 -3.89 5.29
N VAL A 65 -15.85 -3.54 6.18
CA VAL A 65 -14.43 -3.88 6.07
C VAL A 65 -13.91 -4.30 7.44
N THR A 66 -13.19 -5.43 7.48
CA THR A 66 -12.37 -5.77 8.64
C THR A 66 -11.00 -5.12 8.45
N VAL A 67 -10.52 -4.43 9.47
CA VAL A 67 -9.23 -3.73 9.49
C VAL A 67 -8.35 -4.36 10.55
N VAL A 68 -7.20 -4.90 10.14
CA VAL A 68 -6.14 -5.38 11.04
C VAL A 68 -5.02 -4.36 11.04
N GLU A 69 -4.71 -3.79 12.19
CA GLU A 69 -3.71 -2.75 12.38
C GLU A 69 -2.94 -2.98 13.68
N GLY A 70 -1.61 -2.85 13.61
CA GLY A 70 -0.73 -3.08 14.75
C GLY A 70 -0.57 -1.88 15.69
N ALA A 71 -0.84 -0.66 15.20
CA ALA A 71 -0.70 0.58 15.95
C ALA A 71 -2.08 1.08 16.43
N PRO A 72 -2.35 1.11 17.74
CA PRO A 72 -3.64 1.58 18.27
C PRO A 72 -3.92 3.04 17.92
N GLU A 73 -2.90 3.87 17.74
CA GLU A 73 -3.02 5.26 17.32
C GLU A 73 -3.64 5.39 15.94
N PHE A 74 -3.26 4.54 14.99
CA PHE A 74 -3.85 4.49 13.66
C PHE A 74 -5.28 3.96 13.69
N ILE A 75 -5.59 2.99 14.57
CA ILE A 75 -6.97 2.55 14.80
C ILE A 75 -7.82 3.72 15.31
N ALA A 76 -7.32 4.48 16.27
CA ALA A 76 -8.04 5.62 16.83
C ALA A 76 -8.29 6.71 15.77
N SER A 77 -7.26 7.07 14.98
CA SER A 77 -7.36 8.04 13.90
C SER A 77 -8.35 7.58 12.82
N THR A 78 -8.25 6.32 12.38
CA THR A 78 -9.16 5.77 11.37
C THR A 78 -10.60 5.70 11.87
N ARG A 79 -10.82 5.27 13.12
CA ARG A 79 -12.15 5.23 13.73
C ARG A 79 -12.78 6.63 13.85
N ALA A 80 -11.98 7.65 14.16
CA ALA A 80 -12.47 9.02 14.18
C ALA A 80 -12.99 9.47 12.81
N ARG A 81 -12.43 8.97 11.72
CA ARG A 81 -12.83 9.28 10.34
C ARG A 81 -14.05 8.49 9.87
N VAL A 82 -14.08 7.17 10.11
CA VAL A 82 -15.07 6.27 9.51
C VAL A 82 -16.16 5.80 10.48
N GLY A 83 -16.02 6.10 11.77
CA GLY A 83 -16.92 5.61 12.83
C GLY A 83 -16.86 4.10 12.99
N ASP A 84 -18.01 3.51 13.33
CA ASP A 84 -18.16 2.07 13.55
C ASP A 84 -18.53 1.30 12.26
N ARG A 85 -18.33 1.90 11.08
CA ARG A 85 -18.55 1.24 9.78
C ARG A 85 -17.53 0.12 9.50
N ALA A 86 -16.34 0.18 10.12
CA ALA A 86 -15.31 -0.83 10.02
C ALA A 86 -15.19 -1.62 11.34
N ARG A 87 -14.87 -2.92 11.20
CA ARG A 87 -14.46 -3.74 12.33
C ARG A 87 -12.94 -3.66 12.50
N PHE A 88 -12.47 -3.13 13.61
CA PHE A 88 -11.05 -2.99 13.91
C PHE A 88 -10.54 -4.12 14.79
N VAL A 89 -9.39 -4.68 14.42
CA VAL A 89 -8.64 -5.68 15.20
C VAL A 89 -7.22 -5.16 15.40
N GLU A 90 -6.85 -4.89 16.66
CA GLU A 90 -5.49 -4.53 17.01
C GLU A 90 -4.60 -5.77 17.01
N SER A 91 -3.88 -5.97 15.93
CA SER A 91 -2.95 -7.10 15.77
C SER A 91 -1.93 -6.81 14.66
N LEU A 92 -0.75 -7.41 14.77
CA LEU A 92 0.10 -7.59 13.61
C LEU A 92 -0.51 -8.69 12.72
N ILE A 93 -0.29 -8.63 11.42
CA ILE A 93 -0.85 -9.63 10.51
C ILE A 93 -0.30 -11.04 10.80
N GLU A 94 0.92 -11.12 11.26
CA GLU A 94 1.59 -12.37 11.62
C GLU A 94 0.89 -13.07 12.79
N ASP A 95 0.30 -12.30 13.71
CA ASP A 95 -0.37 -12.77 14.93
C ASP A 95 -1.91 -12.84 14.79
N TYR A 96 -2.46 -12.36 13.65
CA TYR A 96 -3.91 -12.33 13.44
C TYR A 96 -4.47 -13.71 13.21
N GLU A 97 -5.34 -14.19 14.11
CA GLU A 97 -6.03 -15.48 14.03
C GLU A 97 -7.53 -15.29 13.88
N THR A 98 -8.13 -15.98 12.92
CA THR A 98 -9.56 -15.96 12.66
C THR A 98 -9.98 -17.17 11.81
N ASP A 99 -11.24 -17.62 11.97
CA ASP A 99 -11.88 -18.59 11.09
C ASP A 99 -12.54 -17.92 9.87
N GLU A 100 -12.62 -16.60 9.84
CA GLU A 100 -13.17 -15.85 8.71
C GLU A 100 -12.30 -15.99 7.47
N ARG A 101 -12.93 -15.90 6.30
CA ARG A 101 -12.27 -15.91 5.00
C ARG A 101 -12.79 -14.73 4.18
N TYR A 102 -11.89 -14.18 3.35
CA TYR A 102 -12.12 -12.94 2.64
C TYR A 102 -12.03 -13.14 1.13
N GLU A 103 -12.95 -12.54 0.39
CA GLU A 103 -12.95 -12.48 -1.06
C GLU A 103 -11.95 -11.45 -1.58
N THR A 104 -11.74 -10.40 -0.82
CA THR A 104 -10.76 -9.35 -1.14
C THR A 104 -9.89 -9.05 0.08
N ILE A 105 -8.58 -9.13 -0.09
CA ILE A 105 -7.60 -8.69 0.90
C ILE A 105 -6.74 -7.57 0.29
N LEU A 106 -6.72 -6.41 0.92
CA LEU A 106 -5.82 -5.30 0.56
C LEU A 106 -4.66 -5.21 1.53
N PHE A 107 -3.44 -5.35 1.01
CA PHE A 107 -2.17 -5.22 1.73
C PHE A 107 -1.32 -4.16 1.03
N ALA A 108 -1.66 -2.89 1.29
CA ALA A 108 -1.13 -1.75 0.56
C ALA A 108 -0.19 -0.92 1.44
N HIS A 109 1.06 -0.80 1.00
CA HIS A 109 2.12 -0.08 1.71
C HIS A 109 2.35 -0.60 3.13
N VAL A 110 2.40 -1.93 3.27
CA VAL A 110 2.70 -2.64 4.52
C VAL A 110 3.82 -3.66 4.30
N LEU A 111 3.89 -4.30 3.12
CA LEU A 111 4.85 -5.37 2.84
C LEU A 111 6.32 -4.91 2.96
N GLU A 112 6.59 -3.63 2.67
CA GLU A 112 7.91 -3.02 2.83
C GLU A 112 8.37 -2.89 4.30
N HIS A 113 7.41 -2.96 5.24
CA HIS A 113 7.67 -2.83 6.69
C HIS A 113 7.85 -4.17 7.39
N VAL A 114 7.27 -5.26 6.90
CA VAL A 114 7.28 -6.56 7.59
C VAL A 114 8.69 -7.18 7.61
N VAL A 115 8.96 -8.00 8.61
CA VAL A 115 10.25 -8.68 8.77
C VAL A 115 10.43 -9.75 7.69
N ASP A 116 9.43 -10.63 7.53
CA ASP A 116 9.41 -11.72 6.55
C ASP A 116 8.21 -11.54 5.59
N PRO A 117 8.44 -10.97 4.39
CA PRO A 117 7.38 -10.75 3.42
C PRO A 117 6.69 -12.03 2.95
N VAL A 118 7.47 -13.08 2.73
CA VAL A 118 6.94 -14.35 2.21
C VAL A 118 6.05 -15.01 3.25
N ALA A 119 6.45 -14.99 4.53
CA ALA A 119 5.60 -15.48 5.62
C ALA A 119 4.31 -14.66 5.78
N ALA A 120 4.39 -13.33 5.68
CA ALA A 120 3.21 -12.46 5.71
C ALA A 120 2.25 -12.77 4.57
N ILE A 121 2.75 -12.94 3.33
CA ILE A 121 1.91 -13.31 2.17
C ILE A 121 1.29 -14.70 2.36
N ARG A 122 2.03 -15.69 2.90
CA ARG A 122 1.47 -17.02 3.23
C ARG A 122 0.34 -16.92 4.26
N LYS A 123 0.49 -16.07 5.26
CA LYS A 123 -0.58 -15.79 6.23
C LYS A 123 -1.81 -15.22 5.54
N LEU A 124 -1.64 -14.19 4.70
CA LEU A 124 -2.75 -13.61 3.92
C LEU A 124 -3.41 -14.63 2.98
N ARG A 125 -2.62 -15.49 2.33
CA ARG A 125 -3.13 -16.60 1.52
C ARG A 125 -4.07 -17.52 2.30
N SER A 126 -3.74 -17.82 3.57
CA SER A 126 -4.59 -18.69 4.41
C SER A 126 -5.94 -18.06 4.76
N LEU A 127 -6.04 -16.71 4.72
CA LEU A 127 -7.25 -15.96 5.02
C LEU A 127 -8.17 -15.76 3.79
N LEU A 128 -7.71 -16.07 2.57
CA LEU A 128 -8.52 -15.96 1.37
C LEU A 128 -9.56 -17.10 1.27
N THR A 129 -10.72 -16.79 0.71
CA THR A 129 -11.61 -17.80 0.14
C THR A 129 -10.94 -18.52 -1.05
N PRO A 130 -11.47 -19.66 -1.54
CA PRO A 130 -10.89 -20.35 -2.71
C PRO A 130 -10.80 -19.46 -3.97
N THR A 131 -11.72 -18.50 -4.14
CA THR A 131 -11.79 -17.57 -5.28
C THR A 131 -11.37 -16.14 -4.94
N GLY A 132 -10.89 -15.94 -3.72
CA GLY A 132 -10.50 -14.63 -3.20
C GLY A 132 -9.21 -14.09 -3.84
N ARG A 133 -9.06 -12.79 -3.80
CA ARG A 133 -7.90 -12.06 -4.34
C ARG A 133 -7.16 -11.27 -3.28
N LEU A 134 -5.85 -11.36 -3.36
CA LEU A 134 -4.92 -10.55 -2.59
C LEU A 134 -4.34 -9.44 -3.47
N PHE A 135 -4.42 -8.21 -2.99
CA PHE A 135 -3.81 -7.03 -3.60
C PHE A 135 -2.59 -6.63 -2.78
N LEU A 136 -1.41 -6.81 -3.35
CA LEU A 136 -0.14 -6.39 -2.77
C LEU A 136 0.31 -5.11 -3.46
N VAL A 137 0.52 -4.04 -2.70
CA VAL A 137 0.98 -2.75 -3.23
C VAL A 137 2.16 -2.27 -2.43
N VAL A 138 3.20 -1.83 -3.12
CA VAL A 138 4.45 -1.36 -2.50
C VAL A 138 5.02 -0.15 -3.24
N PRO A 139 5.84 0.67 -2.58
CA PRO A 139 6.64 1.70 -3.25
C PRO A 139 7.55 1.08 -4.30
N ASN A 140 7.67 1.76 -5.45
CA ASN A 140 8.42 1.24 -6.59
C ASN A 140 9.86 1.77 -6.59
N ALA A 141 10.82 0.86 -6.51
CA ALA A 141 12.25 1.18 -6.64
C ALA A 141 12.60 1.79 -8.00
N GLU A 142 11.83 1.48 -9.06
CA GLU A 142 12.09 1.92 -10.42
C GLU A 142 11.28 3.16 -10.83
N ALA A 143 10.52 3.78 -9.91
CA ALA A 143 9.75 4.99 -10.19
C ALA A 143 10.61 6.05 -10.92
N ALA A 144 10.01 6.77 -11.88
CA ALA A 144 10.73 7.77 -12.66
C ALA A 144 11.47 8.79 -11.77
N SER A 145 10.83 9.25 -10.69
CA SER A 145 11.44 10.14 -9.72
C SER A 145 12.66 9.52 -9.01
N ARG A 146 12.65 8.22 -8.69
CA ARG A 146 13.82 7.54 -8.09
C ARG A 146 14.97 7.37 -9.09
N ARG A 147 14.64 7.05 -10.34
CA ARG A 147 15.65 7.01 -11.43
C ARG A 147 16.32 8.36 -11.61
N ILE A 148 15.55 9.45 -11.56
CA ILE A 148 16.07 10.82 -11.59
C ILE A 148 16.96 11.06 -10.36
N ALA A 149 16.52 10.72 -9.15
CA ALA A 149 17.28 10.87 -7.91
C ALA A 149 18.64 10.16 -7.95
N VAL A 150 18.71 8.95 -8.54
CA VAL A 150 19.99 8.23 -8.76
C VAL A 150 20.88 9.00 -9.74
N LYS A 151 20.35 9.55 -10.84
CA LYS A 151 21.13 10.35 -11.80
C LYS A 151 21.61 11.68 -11.22
N MET A 152 20.87 12.23 -10.26
CA MET A 152 21.28 13.43 -9.50
C MET A 152 22.31 13.14 -8.41
N GLY A 153 22.58 11.85 -8.10
CA GLY A 153 23.44 11.47 -6.97
C GLY A 153 22.75 11.59 -5.60
N ALA A 154 21.43 11.83 -5.56
CA ALA A 154 20.64 11.89 -4.33
C ALA A 154 20.35 10.50 -3.75
N LEU A 155 20.38 9.46 -4.60
CA LEU A 155 20.35 8.04 -4.20
C LEU A 155 21.55 7.33 -4.84
N THR A 156 22.13 6.36 -4.12
CA THR A 156 23.26 5.57 -4.61
C THR A 156 22.85 4.54 -5.67
N HIS A 157 21.67 3.95 -5.53
CA HIS A 157 21.07 2.98 -6.45
C HIS A 157 19.55 2.93 -6.26
N LEU A 158 18.84 2.23 -7.12
CA LEU A 158 17.37 2.22 -7.15
C LEU A 158 16.73 1.63 -5.89
N GLU A 159 17.32 0.59 -5.31
CA GLU A 159 16.84 -0.08 -4.10
C GLU A 159 17.38 0.57 -2.80
N ALA A 160 18.19 1.62 -2.89
CA ALA A 160 18.65 2.34 -1.69
C ALA A 160 17.47 2.96 -0.94
N LEU A 161 17.44 2.80 0.37
CA LEU A 161 16.46 3.51 1.20
C LEU A 161 16.81 5.01 1.22
N SER A 162 15.85 5.84 0.86
CA SER A 162 15.94 7.29 1.02
C SER A 162 15.77 7.69 2.49
N PRO A 163 16.13 8.92 2.88
CA PRO A 163 15.81 9.41 4.23
C PRO A 163 14.33 9.28 4.58
N ASP A 164 13.43 9.53 3.62
CA ASP A 164 11.98 9.40 3.82
C ASP A 164 11.58 7.93 4.00
N ASP A 165 12.17 6.98 3.23
CA ASP A 165 11.94 5.55 3.42
C ASP A 165 12.35 5.11 4.84
N VAL A 166 13.50 5.58 5.32
CA VAL A 166 13.98 5.28 6.67
C VAL A 166 13.07 5.89 7.74
N ALA A 167 12.66 7.14 7.58
CA ALA A 167 11.74 7.82 8.50
C ALA A 167 10.37 7.12 8.55
N ALA A 168 9.87 6.64 7.39
CA ALA A 168 8.65 5.84 7.31
C ALA A 168 8.82 4.40 7.86
N GLY A 169 10.03 3.99 8.23
CA GLY A 169 10.30 2.65 8.79
C GLY A 169 10.34 1.55 7.74
N HIS A 170 10.60 1.87 6.47
CA HIS A 170 10.80 0.86 5.44
C HIS A 170 12.02 0.01 5.73
N ARG A 171 11.93 -1.28 5.47
CA ARG A 171 13.04 -2.24 5.53
C ARG A 171 13.63 -2.50 4.15
N ARG A 172 12.83 -2.25 3.10
CA ARG A 172 13.15 -2.49 1.69
C ARG A 172 12.30 -1.63 0.78
N VAL A 173 12.69 -1.55 -0.48
CA VAL A 173 11.87 -1.11 -1.60
C VAL A 173 11.83 -2.22 -2.64
N TYR A 174 10.75 -2.30 -3.40
CA TYR A 174 10.49 -3.38 -4.34
C TYR A 174 10.65 -2.95 -5.79
N ARG A 175 11.10 -3.90 -6.61
CA ARG A 175 10.87 -3.91 -8.05
C ARG A 175 9.72 -4.87 -8.33
N LEU A 176 9.11 -4.75 -9.50
CA LEU A 176 7.98 -5.61 -9.84
C LEU A 176 8.36 -7.10 -9.87
N ASP A 177 9.56 -7.43 -10.39
CA ASP A 177 10.07 -8.79 -10.42
C ASP A 177 10.30 -9.37 -9.00
N THR A 178 10.80 -8.57 -8.06
CA THR A 178 11.01 -9.01 -6.68
C THR A 178 9.69 -9.17 -5.93
N LEU A 179 8.70 -8.31 -6.18
CA LEU A 179 7.36 -8.46 -5.63
C LEU A 179 6.67 -9.73 -6.15
N CYS A 180 6.75 -9.99 -7.45
CA CYS A 180 6.23 -11.22 -8.05
C CYS A 180 6.93 -12.47 -7.49
N ARG A 181 8.25 -12.43 -7.33
CA ARG A 181 9.02 -13.55 -6.75
C ARG A 181 8.54 -13.90 -5.36
N ASP A 182 8.43 -12.92 -4.46
CA ASP A 182 7.99 -13.15 -3.07
C ASP A 182 6.53 -13.67 -3.03
N THR A 183 5.68 -13.19 -3.95
CA THR A 183 4.30 -13.65 -4.11
C THR A 183 4.22 -15.12 -4.53
N LEU A 184 5.03 -15.51 -5.54
CA LEU A 184 5.10 -16.89 -6.03
C LEU A 184 5.71 -17.84 -4.98
N GLU A 185 6.75 -17.40 -4.27
CA GLU A 185 7.39 -18.16 -3.19
C GLU A 185 6.43 -18.43 -2.02
N ALA A 186 5.48 -17.51 -1.80
CA ALA A 186 4.41 -17.71 -0.81
C ALA A 186 3.33 -18.71 -1.28
N GLY A 187 3.42 -19.27 -2.48
CA GLY A 187 2.46 -20.24 -3.04
C GLY A 187 1.21 -19.57 -3.61
N MET A 188 1.28 -18.30 -3.99
CA MET A 188 0.21 -17.59 -4.69
C MET A 188 0.39 -17.69 -6.21
N THR A 189 -0.69 -17.52 -6.97
CA THR A 189 -0.65 -17.35 -8.41
C THR A 189 -0.86 -15.87 -8.74
N VAL A 190 0.09 -15.25 -9.44
CA VAL A 190 -0.03 -13.87 -9.92
C VAL A 190 -0.99 -13.85 -11.11
N VAL A 191 -2.12 -13.14 -10.99
CA VAL A 191 -3.13 -13.04 -12.06
C VAL A 191 -3.12 -11.69 -12.77
N HIS A 192 -2.58 -10.65 -12.12
CA HIS A 192 -2.40 -9.34 -12.73
C HIS A 192 -1.27 -8.56 -12.05
N THR A 193 -0.62 -7.70 -12.81
CA THR A 193 0.39 -6.76 -12.30
C THR A 193 0.19 -5.40 -12.93
N GLY A 194 0.58 -4.35 -12.22
CA GLY A 194 0.50 -3.00 -12.76
C GLY A 194 1.29 -1.98 -11.96
N GLY A 195 1.17 -0.75 -12.41
CA GLY A 195 1.70 0.43 -11.73
C GLY A 195 0.60 1.44 -11.46
N ILE A 196 0.79 2.23 -10.42
CA ILE A 196 -0.14 3.30 -10.04
C ILE A 196 0.59 4.61 -10.17
N PHE A 197 0.14 5.44 -11.11
CA PHE A 197 0.57 6.80 -11.35
C PHE A 197 2.04 6.92 -11.82
N PHE A 198 2.26 7.23 -13.08
CA PHE A 198 3.57 7.60 -13.60
C PHE A 198 4.11 8.82 -12.83
N LYS A 199 5.23 8.62 -12.08
CA LYS A 199 5.68 9.59 -11.08
C LYS A 199 6.98 10.30 -11.48
N PRO A 200 6.91 11.44 -12.19
CA PRO A 200 8.11 12.15 -12.62
C PRO A 200 8.79 12.96 -11.51
N LEU A 201 8.05 13.33 -10.45
CA LEU A 201 8.51 14.16 -9.35
C LEU A 201 8.47 13.40 -8.02
N ALA A 202 9.26 13.83 -7.03
CA ALA A 202 9.17 13.32 -5.66
C ALA A 202 7.88 13.80 -4.96
N ASN A 203 7.45 13.11 -3.89
CA ASN A 203 6.21 13.46 -3.17
C ASN A 203 6.21 14.91 -2.70
N PHE A 204 7.33 15.39 -2.10
CA PHE A 204 7.42 16.77 -1.62
C PHE A 204 7.26 17.79 -2.75
N GLN A 205 7.77 17.49 -3.97
CA GLN A 205 7.61 18.36 -5.12
C GLN A 205 6.15 18.39 -5.60
N PHE A 206 5.48 17.25 -5.66
CA PHE A 206 4.05 17.20 -5.95
C PHE A 206 3.25 18.00 -4.93
N ASN A 207 3.48 17.81 -3.64
CA ASN A 207 2.75 18.52 -2.57
C ASN A 207 2.92 20.05 -2.72
N GLN A 208 4.13 20.54 -3.02
CA GLN A 208 4.35 21.97 -3.24
C GLN A 208 3.67 22.52 -4.51
N LEU A 209 3.55 21.71 -5.55
CA LEU A 209 2.99 22.13 -6.84
C LEU A 209 1.48 22.00 -6.92
N MET A 210 0.90 21.08 -6.14
CA MET A 210 -0.57 20.84 -6.10
C MET A 210 -1.33 22.03 -5.46
N ASP A 211 -0.68 22.84 -4.63
CA ASP A 211 -1.25 24.08 -4.07
C ASP A 211 -1.35 25.22 -5.10
N GLY A 212 -0.78 25.03 -6.29
CA GLY A 212 -0.72 26.03 -7.35
C GLY A 212 -1.29 25.56 -8.68
N PRO A 213 -1.28 26.40 -9.71
CA PRO A 213 -1.86 26.09 -11.01
C PRO A 213 -1.00 25.16 -11.88
N LEU A 214 0.20 24.78 -11.45
CA LEU A 214 1.16 24.03 -12.28
C LEU A 214 0.82 22.55 -12.39
N VAL A 215 0.21 21.97 -11.36
CA VAL A 215 -0.23 20.57 -11.35
C VAL A 215 -1.76 20.54 -11.31
N SER A 216 -2.36 20.56 -12.51
CA SER A 216 -3.82 20.49 -12.65
C SER A 216 -4.33 19.06 -12.47
N GLU A 217 -5.64 18.92 -12.22
CA GLU A 217 -6.30 17.59 -12.22
C GLU A 217 -6.10 16.87 -13.57
N ALA A 218 -6.07 17.58 -14.69
CA ALA A 218 -5.80 16.99 -16.00
C ALA A 218 -4.37 16.45 -16.12
N PHE A 219 -3.38 17.14 -15.54
CA PHE A 219 -2.01 16.64 -15.48
C PHE A 219 -1.91 15.38 -14.61
N MET A 220 -2.56 15.39 -13.44
CA MET A 220 -2.61 14.23 -12.55
C MET A 220 -3.27 13.04 -13.22
N GLU A 221 -4.40 13.25 -13.90
CA GLU A 221 -5.07 12.20 -14.67
C GLU A 221 -4.19 11.69 -15.82
N GLY A 222 -3.50 12.57 -16.53
CA GLY A 222 -2.53 12.19 -17.57
C GLY A 222 -1.41 11.31 -17.03
N CYS A 223 -0.84 11.64 -15.88
CA CYS A 223 0.15 10.79 -15.21
C CYS A 223 -0.45 9.42 -14.78
N TYR A 224 -1.70 9.39 -14.32
CA TYR A 224 -2.37 8.14 -13.98
C TYR A 224 -2.56 7.27 -15.21
N GLN A 225 -3.07 7.81 -16.32
CA GLN A 225 -3.27 7.07 -17.57
C GLN A 225 -1.95 6.57 -18.16
N LEU A 226 -0.91 7.40 -18.18
CA LEU A 226 0.42 7.03 -18.65
C LEU A 226 1.04 5.88 -17.81
N GLY A 227 0.61 5.74 -16.56
CA GLY A 227 1.01 4.64 -15.70
C GLY A 227 0.62 3.26 -16.22
N PHE A 228 -0.46 3.12 -16.97
CA PHE A 228 -0.85 1.85 -17.60
C PHE A 228 0.09 1.44 -18.75
N GLU A 229 0.68 2.42 -19.44
CA GLU A 229 1.65 2.17 -20.52
C GLU A 229 3.06 1.91 -19.97
N HIS A 230 3.38 2.51 -18.82
CA HIS A 230 4.71 2.47 -18.21
C HIS A 230 4.69 2.09 -16.72
N PRO A 231 4.18 0.89 -16.35
CA PRO A 231 3.98 0.51 -14.96
C PRO A 231 5.26 0.54 -14.11
N THR A 232 6.42 0.26 -14.71
CA THR A 232 7.72 0.29 -14.01
C THR A 232 8.20 1.69 -13.65
N PHE A 233 7.59 2.76 -14.19
CA PHE A 233 7.92 4.15 -13.83
C PHE A 233 6.93 4.77 -12.84
N CYS A 234 5.95 4.00 -12.40
CA CYS A 234 4.91 4.45 -11.48
C CYS A 234 5.41 4.65 -10.06
N ALA A 235 4.66 5.43 -9.28
CA ALA A 235 4.89 5.67 -7.85
C ALA A 235 4.89 4.37 -7.05
N SER A 236 3.87 3.56 -7.27
CA SER A 236 3.69 2.25 -6.67
C SER A 236 3.54 1.19 -7.74
N ILE A 237 3.94 -0.02 -7.43
CA ILE A 237 3.68 -1.23 -8.21
C ILE A 237 2.77 -2.14 -7.41
N TYR A 238 1.99 -2.95 -8.11
CA TYR A 238 1.09 -3.89 -7.47
C TYR A 238 1.01 -5.23 -8.17
N VAL A 239 0.64 -6.22 -7.37
CA VAL A 239 0.29 -7.57 -7.80
C VAL A 239 -1.12 -7.88 -7.32
N VAL A 240 -1.95 -8.43 -8.20
CA VAL A 240 -3.18 -9.13 -7.82
C VAL A 240 -2.90 -10.62 -7.90
N ALA A 241 -3.16 -11.34 -6.82
CA ALA A 241 -2.86 -12.75 -6.72
C ALA A 241 -4.04 -13.55 -6.18
N GLU A 242 -4.14 -14.81 -6.61
CA GLU A 242 -5.14 -15.79 -6.17
C GLU A 242 -4.43 -16.95 -5.46
N ARG A 243 -5.17 -17.77 -4.73
CA ARG A 243 -4.63 -19.02 -4.15
C ARG A 243 -4.17 -19.93 -5.29
N GLY A 244 -2.88 -20.33 -5.24
CA GLY A 244 -2.35 -21.38 -6.09
C GLY A 244 -2.83 -22.79 -5.66
#